data_b2cd1d68a4d84f548e4e0b380d75ef1b
#
_entry.id   b2cd1d68a4d84f548e4e0b380d75ef1b
#
_cell.length_a   1.000
_cell.length_b   1.000
_cell.length_c   1.000
_cell.angle_alpha   90.00
_cell.angle_beta   90.00
_cell.angle_gamma   90.00
#
_symmetry.space_group_name_H-M   'P 1'
#
loop_
_entity.id
_entity.type
_entity.pdbx_description
1 polymer ?
#
loop_
_entity_poly.entity_id
_entity_poly.type
_entity_poly.pdbx_seq_one_letter_code
_entity_poly.pdbx_strand_id
1 'polypeptide(L)'
;MKTKMIRTMALLLLCLPLTTHSLKLRGKIQRTVKELKTVFPQIPKEKIQLLDQLAARMVSNMGETSYTVVFVDQTNEDMGQLAMIWLRTGLMYYGLNDKFKVESAGLDTANETLPGLALLKNDGFRVTNAQGESLFTYSVRYGSYSWTINRKTLESLDLDEDSSVKVYVQDGLTDRNAEILFENKAVIAGEMIYVATKVDAIIKAKTNNP
;
A
#
# COMPACT_ATOMS: atom_id res chain seq x y z
N MET A 1 -18.98 -50.56 51.92
CA MET A 1 -18.19 -49.34 51.63
C MET A 1 -17.69 -49.42 50.23
N LYS A 2 -18.23 -48.59 49.34
CA LYS A 2 -17.81 -48.51 47.92
C LYS A 2 -17.21 -47.13 47.69
N THR A 3 -15.90 -47.11 47.52
CA THR A 3 -15.09 -45.89 47.22
C THR A 3 -15.28 -45.52 45.78
N LYS A 4 -15.89 -44.35 45.52
CA LYS A 4 -15.99 -43.75 44.16
C LYS A 4 -14.65 -43.05 43.79
N MET A 5 -13.98 -43.59 42.79
CA MET A 5 -12.80 -43.02 42.20
C MET A 5 -13.22 -41.92 41.21
N ILE A 6 -13.01 -40.67 41.60
CA ILE A 6 -13.23 -39.51 40.73
C ILE A 6 -12.03 -39.41 39.77
N ARG A 7 -12.26 -39.71 38.47
CA ARG A 7 -11.29 -39.45 37.39
C ARG A 7 -11.33 -37.98 37.02
N THR A 8 -10.35 -37.26 37.48
CA THR A 8 -10.09 -35.87 37.01
C THR A 8 -9.45 -35.94 35.64
N MET A 9 -10.24 -35.65 34.61
CA MET A 9 -9.76 -35.54 33.24
C MET A 9 -9.18 -34.15 33.08
N ALA A 10 -7.86 -34.01 33.11
CA ALA A 10 -7.14 -32.78 32.83
C ALA A 10 -7.26 -32.46 31.33
N LEU A 11 -8.06 -31.47 31.00
CA LEU A 11 -8.18 -30.90 29.66
C LEU A 11 -6.92 -30.08 29.37
N LEU A 12 -5.92 -30.70 28.71
CA LEU A 12 -4.75 -29.99 28.21
C LEU A 12 -5.21 -29.16 27.00
N LEU A 13 -5.54 -27.87 27.22
CA LEU A 13 -5.70 -26.91 26.15
C LEU A 13 -4.33 -26.72 25.48
N LEU A 14 -4.11 -27.36 24.33
CA LEU A 14 -3.01 -27.07 23.44
C LEU A 14 -3.23 -25.66 22.91
N CYS A 15 -2.60 -24.66 23.53
CA CYS A 15 -2.38 -23.37 22.93
C CYS A 15 -1.41 -23.52 21.75
N LEU A 16 -1.92 -23.90 20.58
CA LEU A 16 -1.17 -23.79 19.33
C LEU A 16 -0.91 -22.31 19.13
N PRO A 17 0.36 -21.87 19.02
CA PRO A 17 0.63 -20.50 18.62
C PRO A 17 0.03 -20.32 17.22
N LEU A 18 -1.00 -19.48 17.11
CA LEU A 18 -1.46 -18.96 15.84
C LEU A 18 -0.26 -18.22 15.22
N THR A 19 0.53 -18.94 14.42
CA THR A 19 1.55 -18.31 13.59
C THR A 19 0.81 -17.42 12.59
N THR A 20 0.62 -16.17 12.98
CA THR A 20 0.23 -15.13 12.04
C THR A 20 1.33 -15.12 10.98
N HIS A 21 1.02 -15.64 9.80
CA HIS A 21 1.89 -15.52 8.63
C HIS A 21 1.95 -14.03 8.31
N SER A 22 2.92 -13.33 8.91
CA SER A 22 3.15 -11.95 8.55
C SER A 22 3.48 -11.90 7.06
N LEU A 23 2.73 -11.12 6.30
CA LEU A 23 2.97 -10.87 4.88
C LEU A 23 4.38 -10.29 4.75
N LYS A 24 5.35 -11.12 4.33
CA LYS A 24 6.75 -10.73 4.34
C LYS A 24 7.21 -10.35 2.93
N LEU A 25 7.71 -9.14 2.79
CA LEU A 25 8.39 -8.69 1.58
C LEU A 25 9.65 -9.52 1.30
N ARG A 26 9.96 -9.77 0.03
CA ARG A 26 11.21 -10.40 -0.39
C ARG A 26 12.42 -9.57 0.06
N GLY A 27 13.50 -10.23 0.41
CA GLY A 27 14.71 -9.57 0.92
C GLY A 27 15.29 -8.50 -0.01
N LYS A 28 15.17 -8.67 -1.34
CA LYS A 28 15.59 -7.63 -2.31
C LYS A 28 14.70 -6.38 -2.19
N ILE A 29 13.37 -6.54 -2.10
CA ILE A 29 12.45 -5.40 -1.92
C ILE A 29 12.73 -4.68 -0.60
N GLN A 30 12.98 -5.41 0.49
CA GLN A 30 13.33 -4.79 1.78
C GLN A 30 14.63 -3.98 1.70
N ARG A 31 15.63 -4.43 0.93
CA ARG A 31 16.86 -3.68 0.69
C ARG A 31 16.58 -2.43 -0.12
N THR A 32 15.82 -2.53 -1.21
CA THR A 32 15.40 -1.36 -2.00
C THR A 32 14.67 -0.32 -1.14
N VAL A 33 13.76 -0.73 -0.25
CA VAL A 33 13.09 0.20 0.69
C VAL A 33 14.12 0.92 1.58
N LYS A 34 15.15 0.23 2.07
CA LYS A 34 16.22 0.86 2.88
C LYS A 34 17.04 1.84 2.06
N GLU A 35 17.38 1.48 0.82
CA GLU A 35 18.12 2.34 -0.11
C GLU A 35 17.31 3.60 -0.46
N LEU A 36 16.01 3.47 -0.75
CA LEU A 36 15.13 4.61 -1.03
C LEU A 36 15.03 5.60 0.14
N LYS A 37 15.22 5.17 1.37
CA LYS A 37 15.25 6.10 2.53
C LYS A 37 16.47 7.02 2.51
N THR A 38 17.55 6.65 1.85
CA THR A 38 18.75 7.49 1.76
C THR A 38 18.58 8.67 0.82
N VAL A 39 17.57 8.63 -0.08
CA VAL A 39 17.30 9.73 -1.01
C VAL A 39 16.25 10.74 -0.50
N PHE A 40 15.67 10.53 0.69
CA PHE A 40 14.71 11.46 1.28
C PHE A 40 15.20 12.93 1.35
N PRO A 41 16.47 13.21 1.69
CA PRO A 41 16.96 14.58 1.69
C PRO A 41 16.98 15.26 0.30
N GLN A 42 16.83 14.50 -0.77
CA GLN A 42 16.78 15.00 -2.15
C GLN A 42 15.37 15.38 -2.59
N ILE A 43 14.32 15.00 -1.83
CA ILE A 43 12.94 15.37 -2.15
C ILE A 43 12.78 16.89 -1.95
N PRO A 44 12.25 17.63 -2.94
CA PRO A 44 12.04 19.07 -2.82
C PRO A 44 11.16 19.42 -1.60
N LYS A 45 11.45 20.56 -0.95
CA LYS A 45 10.73 20.97 0.26
C LYS A 45 9.21 21.13 0.05
N GLU A 46 8.84 21.70 -1.08
CA GLU A 46 7.44 21.90 -1.46
C GLU A 46 6.73 20.55 -1.60
N LYS A 47 7.43 19.57 -2.16
CA LYS A 47 6.93 18.20 -2.30
C LYS A 47 6.80 17.51 -0.94
N ILE A 48 7.79 17.67 -0.06
CA ILE A 48 7.73 17.15 1.32
C ILE A 48 6.48 17.61 2.04
N GLN A 49 6.09 18.88 1.89
CA GLN A 49 4.88 19.41 2.53
C GLN A 49 3.61 18.67 2.07
N LEU A 50 3.48 18.40 0.77
CA LEU A 50 2.34 17.65 0.23
C LEU A 50 2.34 16.19 0.72
N LEU A 51 3.50 15.55 0.73
CA LEU A 51 3.65 14.18 1.23
C LEU A 51 3.37 14.07 2.74
N ASP A 52 3.79 15.07 3.52
CA ASP A 52 3.50 15.16 4.96
C ASP A 52 2.01 15.37 5.21
N GLN A 53 1.32 16.20 4.41
CA GLN A 53 -0.13 16.38 4.49
C GLN A 53 -0.88 15.09 4.18
N LEU A 54 -0.47 14.34 3.16
CA LEU A 54 -1.06 13.03 2.87
C LEU A 54 -0.87 12.07 4.04
N ALA A 55 0.35 11.95 4.59
CA ALA A 55 0.63 11.09 5.72
C ALA A 55 -0.20 11.47 6.96
N ALA A 56 -0.30 12.76 7.26
CA ALA A 56 -1.12 13.27 8.37
C ALA A 56 -2.61 12.96 8.16
N ARG A 57 -3.14 13.16 6.95
CA ARG A 57 -4.53 12.85 6.60
C ARG A 57 -4.82 11.35 6.75
N MET A 58 -3.92 10.48 6.29
CA MET A 58 -4.05 9.04 6.47
C MET A 58 -4.19 8.66 7.94
N VAL A 59 -3.33 9.21 8.81
CA VAL A 59 -3.35 8.86 10.25
C VAL A 59 -4.51 9.52 10.99
N SER A 60 -4.94 10.72 10.59
CA SER A 60 -6.07 11.42 11.23
C SER A 60 -7.41 10.71 11.00
N ASN A 61 -7.56 10.08 9.86
CA ASN A 61 -8.78 9.37 9.47
C ASN A 61 -8.67 7.85 9.65
N MET A 62 -7.61 7.37 10.27
CA MET A 62 -7.45 5.96 10.60
C MET A 62 -8.41 5.59 11.73
N GLY A 63 -9.44 4.81 11.41
CA GLY A 63 -10.47 4.33 12.32
C GLY A 63 -10.36 2.84 12.63
N GLU A 64 -11.49 2.24 13.02
CA GLU A 64 -11.63 0.78 13.20
C GLU A 64 -11.57 0.04 11.86
N THR A 65 -12.10 0.67 10.80
CA THR A 65 -12.02 0.18 9.44
C THR A 65 -10.77 0.71 8.73
N SER A 66 -10.32 0.01 7.69
CA SER A 66 -9.16 0.45 6.91
C SER A 66 -9.47 1.73 6.12
N TYR A 67 -8.60 2.75 6.25
CA TYR A 67 -8.70 3.97 5.46
C TYR A 67 -8.18 3.74 4.04
N THR A 68 -8.92 4.21 3.03
CA THR A 68 -8.59 3.97 1.61
C THR A 68 -7.87 5.16 1.00
N VAL A 69 -6.72 4.92 0.36
CA VAL A 69 -5.98 5.91 -0.46
C VAL A 69 -6.10 5.49 -1.92
N VAL A 70 -6.60 6.37 -2.77
CA VAL A 70 -6.76 6.10 -4.20
C VAL A 70 -5.93 7.07 -5.01
N PHE A 71 -4.95 6.57 -5.77
CA PHE A 71 -4.20 7.37 -6.73
C PHE A 71 -4.98 7.46 -8.04
N VAL A 72 -5.24 8.69 -8.50
CA VAL A 72 -6.12 8.97 -9.63
C VAL A 72 -5.35 9.69 -10.74
N ASP A 73 -5.42 9.16 -11.94
CA ASP A 73 -5.01 9.82 -13.18
C ASP A 73 -6.11 9.70 -14.25
N GLN A 74 -5.86 10.15 -15.47
CA GLN A 74 -6.90 10.14 -16.51
C GLN A 74 -7.34 8.71 -16.86
N THR A 75 -6.40 7.77 -17.03
CA THR A 75 -6.71 6.44 -17.59
C THR A 75 -6.19 5.28 -16.75
N ASN A 76 -5.88 5.52 -15.48
CA ASN A 76 -5.24 4.57 -14.56
C ASN A 76 -3.92 4.02 -15.12
N GLU A 77 -3.00 4.94 -15.39
CA GLU A 77 -1.71 4.67 -16.02
C GLU A 77 -0.62 4.26 -15.02
N ASP A 78 0.60 4.15 -15.55
CA ASP A 78 1.78 3.71 -14.79
C ASP A 78 2.06 4.54 -13.53
N MET A 79 1.79 5.86 -13.52
CA MET A 79 2.07 6.74 -12.37
C MET A 79 1.20 6.36 -11.17
N GLY A 80 -0.11 6.27 -11.35
CA GLY A 80 -1.05 5.86 -10.31
C GLY A 80 -0.80 4.43 -9.84
N GLN A 81 -0.54 3.51 -10.77
CA GLN A 81 -0.23 2.11 -10.46
C GLN A 81 1.07 1.97 -9.65
N LEU A 82 2.14 2.66 -10.06
CA LEU A 82 3.42 2.62 -9.33
C LEU A 82 3.30 3.27 -7.95
N ALA A 83 2.58 4.38 -7.83
CA ALA A 83 2.33 5.04 -6.54
C ALA A 83 1.59 4.09 -5.58
N MET A 84 0.53 3.43 -6.04
CA MET A 84 -0.20 2.42 -5.30
C MET A 84 0.73 1.29 -4.82
N ILE A 85 1.53 0.72 -5.72
CA ILE A 85 2.40 -0.43 -5.40
C ILE A 85 3.46 -0.02 -4.36
N TRP A 86 4.08 1.14 -4.54
CA TRP A 86 5.13 1.58 -3.62
C TRP A 86 4.58 2.02 -2.25
N LEU A 87 3.40 2.65 -2.20
CA LEU A 87 2.77 2.94 -0.90
C LEU A 87 2.36 1.66 -0.18
N ARG A 88 1.74 0.69 -0.87
CA ARG A 88 1.47 -0.66 -0.32
C ARG A 88 2.74 -1.31 0.23
N THR A 89 3.83 -1.22 -0.52
CA THR A 89 5.14 -1.79 -0.13
C THR A 89 5.67 -1.14 1.14
N GLY A 90 5.62 0.18 1.22
CA GLY A 90 6.05 0.92 2.41
C GLY A 90 5.20 0.60 3.64
N LEU A 91 3.87 0.60 3.49
CA LEU A 91 2.96 0.24 4.58
C LEU A 91 3.21 -1.19 5.06
N MET A 92 3.40 -2.13 4.13
CA MET A 92 3.74 -3.52 4.47
C MET A 92 5.10 -3.65 5.16
N TYR A 93 6.10 -2.84 4.76
CA TYR A 93 7.41 -2.81 5.40
C TYR A 93 7.33 -2.43 6.87
N TYR A 94 6.39 -1.56 7.24
CA TYR A 94 6.13 -1.11 8.62
C TYR A 94 5.04 -1.93 9.34
N GLY A 95 4.43 -2.93 8.69
CA GLY A 95 3.37 -3.74 9.29
C GLY A 95 2.03 -2.99 9.42
N LEU A 96 1.77 -2.03 8.53
CA LEU A 96 0.59 -1.17 8.53
C LEU A 96 -0.41 -1.53 7.42
N ASN A 97 -0.19 -2.62 6.68
CA ASN A 97 -1.02 -3.04 5.55
C ASN A 97 -2.49 -3.32 5.91
N ASP A 98 -2.78 -3.67 7.16
CA ASP A 98 -4.14 -3.94 7.61
C ASP A 98 -4.90 -2.66 8.02
N LYS A 99 -4.19 -1.53 8.16
CA LYS A 99 -4.76 -0.23 8.52
C LYS A 99 -5.19 0.58 7.31
N PHE A 100 -4.60 0.29 6.15
CA PHE A 100 -4.79 1.09 4.94
C PHE A 100 -5.04 0.21 3.74
N LYS A 101 -6.08 0.55 2.99
CA LYS A 101 -6.30 0.04 1.65
C LYS A 101 -5.74 1.06 0.66
N VAL A 102 -4.93 0.63 -0.30
CA VAL A 102 -4.37 1.52 -1.31
C VAL A 102 -4.76 1.01 -2.69
N GLU A 103 -5.36 1.87 -3.48
CA GLU A 103 -5.86 1.56 -4.82
C GLU A 103 -5.33 2.58 -5.83
N SER A 104 -5.51 2.30 -7.11
CA SER A 104 -5.38 3.27 -8.19
C SER A 104 -6.57 3.16 -9.13
N ALA A 105 -6.97 4.29 -9.71
CA ALA A 105 -8.09 4.37 -10.63
C ALA A 105 -7.88 5.47 -11.67
N GLY A 106 -8.54 5.36 -12.82
CA GLY A 106 -8.65 6.42 -13.82
C GLY A 106 -10.03 7.08 -13.79
N LEU A 107 -10.15 8.26 -14.34
CA LEU A 107 -11.45 8.85 -14.68
C LEU A 107 -12.08 8.07 -15.84
N ASP A 108 -11.23 7.50 -16.70
CA ASP A 108 -11.59 6.59 -17.78
C ASP A 108 -10.65 5.37 -17.76
N THR A 109 -10.80 4.42 -18.65
CA THR A 109 -9.85 3.31 -18.82
C THR A 109 -9.46 3.14 -20.28
N ALA A 110 -8.17 2.94 -20.53
CA ALA A 110 -7.66 2.53 -21.82
C ALA A 110 -7.19 1.06 -21.77
N ASN A 111 -7.39 0.34 -22.86
CA ASN A 111 -6.93 -1.04 -23.02
C ASN A 111 -5.48 -1.07 -23.53
N GLU A 112 -4.57 -0.54 -22.76
CA GLU A 112 -3.16 -0.47 -23.09
C GLU A 112 -2.30 -1.19 -22.04
N THR A 113 -1.11 -1.62 -22.45
CA THR A 113 -0.14 -2.20 -21.54
C THR A 113 0.39 -1.15 -20.54
N LEU A 114 0.90 -1.62 -19.41
CA LEU A 114 1.51 -0.78 -18.38
C LEU A 114 3.04 -1.03 -18.34
N PRO A 115 3.80 -0.47 -19.31
CA PRO A 115 5.23 -0.76 -19.43
C PRO A 115 6.04 -0.33 -18.20
N GLY A 116 5.56 0.66 -17.45
CA GLY A 116 6.20 1.12 -16.21
C GLY A 116 6.26 0.05 -15.12
N LEU A 117 5.33 -0.90 -15.11
CA LEU A 117 5.38 -2.02 -14.15
C LEU A 117 6.62 -2.91 -14.34
N ALA A 118 7.22 -2.93 -15.52
CA ALA A 118 8.46 -3.66 -15.76
C ALA A 118 9.63 -3.13 -14.92
N LEU A 119 9.63 -1.85 -14.56
CA LEU A 119 10.65 -1.23 -13.70
C LEU A 119 10.73 -1.91 -12.33
N LEU A 120 9.62 -2.38 -11.79
CA LEU A 120 9.53 -3.07 -10.50
C LEU A 120 10.41 -4.33 -10.42
N LYS A 121 10.77 -4.94 -11.56
CA LYS A 121 11.69 -6.09 -11.59
C LYS A 121 13.07 -5.73 -11.05
N ASN A 122 13.53 -4.51 -11.31
CA ASN A 122 14.81 -4.01 -10.84
C ASN A 122 14.83 -3.89 -9.31
N ASP A 123 13.67 -3.65 -8.70
CA ASP A 123 13.47 -3.45 -7.27
C ASP A 123 13.17 -4.75 -6.50
N GLY A 124 13.12 -5.87 -7.21
CA GLY A 124 12.98 -7.21 -6.63
C GLY A 124 11.59 -7.82 -6.70
N PHE A 125 10.63 -7.14 -7.32
CA PHE A 125 9.33 -7.73 -7.63
C PHE A 125 9.44 -8.74 -8.79
N ARG A 126 8.49 -9.66 -8.85
CA ARG A 126 8.26 -10.46 -10.05
C ARG A 126 6.97 -9.98 -10.68
N VAL A 127 7.06 -9.48 -11.89
CA VAL A 127 5.91 -8.99 -12.66
C VAL A 127 5.68 -9.93 -13.83
N THR A 128 4.48 -10.49 -13.91
CA THR A 128 4.03 -11.37 -15.00
C THR A 128 2.61 -11.00 -15.38
N ASN A 129 2.21 -11.27 -16.62
CA ASN A 129 0.80 -11.18 -16.97
C ASN A 129 0.04 -12.29 -16.21
N ALA A 130 -1.14 -11.99 -15.74
CA ALA A 130 -1.99 -12.98 -15.09
C ALA A 130 -2.50 -13.97 -16.13
N GLN A 131 -2.31 -15.28 -15.88
CA GLN A 131 -2.77 -16.32 -16.79
C GLN A 131 -4.29 -16.43 -16.75
N GLY A 132 -4.91 -16.50 -17.92
CA GLY A 132 -6.34 -16.70 -18.08
C GLY A 132 -7.20 -15.44 -17.88
N GLU A 133 -6.59 -14.29 -17.62
CA GLU A 133 -7.25 -13.00 -17.51
C GLU A 133 -6.94 -12.11 -18.73
N SER A 134 -7.48 -10.89 -18.74
CA SER A 134 -7.20 -9.91 -19.78
C SER A 134 -5.70 -9.73 -19.99
N LEU A 135 -5.27 -9.47 -21.24
CA LEU A 135 -3.89 -9.13 -21.60
C LEU A 135 -3.30 -7.96 -20.79
N PHE A 136 -4.17 -7.17 -20.15
CA PHE A 136 -3.82 -5.99 -19.37
C PHE A 136 -3.85 -6.22 -17.85
N THR A 137 -3.99 -7.48 -17.41
CA THR A 137 -3.93 -7.85 -15.99
C THR A 137 -2.54 -8.39 -15.65
N TYR A 138 -1.95 -7.85 -14.61
CA TYR A 138 -0.61 -8.20 -14.15
C TYR A 138 -0.64 -8.78 -12.74
N SER A 139 0.23 -9.77 -12.52
CA SER A 139 0.55 -10.27 -11.19
C SER A 139 1.87 -9.68 -10.74
N VAL A 140 1.85 -8.91 -9.66
CA VAL A 140 3.04 -8.30 -9.04
C VAL A 140 3.35 -9.03 -7.74
N ARG A 141 4.33 -9.94 -7.79
CA ARG A 141 4.72 -10.77 -6.65
C ARG A 141 5.76 -10.06 -5.79
N TYR A 142 5.43 -9.88 -4.50
CA TYR A 142 6.25 -9.17 -3.52
C TYR A 142 6.88 -10.08 -2.44
N GLY A 143 6.35 -11.28 -2.29
CA GLY A 143 6.78 -12.28 -1.31
C GLY A 143 6.30 -13.67 -1.69
N SER A 144 5.63 -14.33 -0.78
CA SER A 144 4.85 -15.55 -1.06
C SER A 144 3.55 -15.25 -1.80
N TYR A 145 3.11 -13.99 -1.80
CA TYR A 145 1.86 -13.50 -2.37
C TYR A 145 2.10 -12.54 -3.52
N SER A 146 1.04 -12.25 -4.26
CA SER A 146 1.01 -11.30 -5.38
C SER A 146 -0.17 -10.37 -5.25
N TRP A 147 -0.04 -9.16 -5.79
CA TRP A 147 -1.17 -8.30 -6.10
C TRP A 147 -1.57 -8.53 -7.54
N THR A 148 -2.87 -8.62 -7.79
CA THR A 148 -3.44 -8.51 -9.14
C THR A 148 -3.61 -7.03 -9.44
N ILE A 149 -2.97 -6.57 -10.51
CA ILE A 149 -2.99 -5.18 -10.96
C ILE A 149 -3.72 -5.12 -12.29
N ASN A 150 -4.81 -4.41 -12.33
CA ASN A 150 -5.58 -4.12 -13.53
C ASN A 150 -6.01 -2.66 -13.53
N ARG A 151 -6.38 -2.14 -14.68
CA ARG A 151 -6.97 -0.81 -14.77
C ARG A 151 -8.39 -0.83 -14.21
N LYS A 152 -8.73 0.25 -13.52
CA LYS A 152 -10.05 0.46 -12.91
C LYS A 152 -10.48 1.90 -13.14
N THR A 153 -11.77 2.12 -13.32
CA THR A 153 -12.34 3.47 -13.23
C THR A 153 -12.57 3.85 -11.78
N LEU A 154 -12.55 5.15 -11.50
CA LEU A 154 -12.86 5.67 -10.17
C LEU A 154 -14.29 5.29 -9.75
N GLU A 155 -15.24 5.30 -10.69
CA GLU A 155 -16.64 4.88 -10.47
C GLU A 155 -16.77 3.40 -10.10
N SER A 156 -15.84 2.54 -10.56
CA SER A 156 -15.85 1.12 -10.22
C SER A 156 -15.42 0.81 -8.79
N LEU A 157 -14.89 1.82 -8.09
CA LEU A 157 -14.51 1.71 -6.70
C LEU A 157 -15.66 2.22 -5.83
N ASP A 158 -16.19 1.34 -5.00
CA ASP A 158 -17.17 1.73 -3.97
C ASP A 158 -16.41 2.45 -2.84
N LEU A 159 -16.33 3.78 -2.95
CA LEU A 159 -15.57 4.64 -2.04
C LEU A 159 -16.52 5.40 -1.13
N ASP A 160 -16.32 5.23 0.15
CA ASP A 160 -16.88 6.09 1.17
C ASP A 160 -16.00 7.35 1.32
N GLU A 161 -16.57 8.54 1.17
CA GLU A 161 -15.85 9.82 1.21
C GLU A 161 -15.22 10.09 2.57
N ASP A 162 -15.83 9.64 3.66
CA ASP A 162 -15.32 9.85 5.02
C ASP A 162 -14.14 8.93 5.34
N SER A 163 -14.07 7.76 4.71
CA SER A 163 -13.04 6.75 4.93
C SER A 163 -12.06 6.62 3.76
N SER A 164 -12.02 7.61 2.86
CA SER A 164 -11.11 7.61 1.71
C SER A 164 -10.49 8.96 1.38
N VAL A 165 -9.38 8.92 0.66
CA VAL A 165 -8.76 10.09 0.03
C VAL A 165 -8.39 9.77 -1.42
N LYS A 166 -8.78 10.67 -2.32
CA LYS A 166 -8.34 10.66 -3.72
C LYS A 166 -7.08 11.52 -3.84
N VAL A 167 -6.04 10.96 -4.40
CA VAL A 167 -4.75 11.62 -4.64
C VAL A 167 -4.56 11.71 -6.15
N TYR A 168 -4.69 12.91 -6.72
CA TYR A 168 -4.52 13.12 -8.14
C TYR A 168 -3.04 13.22 -8.47
N VAL A 169 -2.59 12.41 -9.43
CA VAL A 169 -1.18 12.28 -9.83
C VAL A 169 -0.87 12.84 -11.21
N GLN A 170 -1.86 13.47 -11.83
CA GLN A 170 -1.77 14.13 -13.13
C GLN A 170 -2.38 15.53 -13.02
N ASP A 171 -1.74 16.52 -13.66
CA ASP A 171 -2.16 17.91 -13.66
C ASP A 171 -3.56 18.10 -14.29
N GLY A 172 -4.32 19.05 -13.75
CA GLY A 172 -5.61 19.47 -14.26
C GLY A 172 -6.79 18.56 -13.91
N LEU A 173 -6.60 17.53 -13.08
CA LEU A 173 -7.67 16.61 -12.67
C LEU A 173 -8.29 16.91 -11.30
N THR A 174 -7.68 17.78 -10.52
CA THR A 174 -8.10 18.03 -9.14
C THR A 174 -9.44 18.73 -9.05
N ASP A 175 -10.27 18.28 -8.11
CA ASP A 175 -11.53 18.92 -7.77
C ASP A 175 -11.55 19.51 -6.34
N ARG A 176 -10.82 19.02 -5.41
CA ARG A 176 -10.66 19.47 -3.99
C ARG A 176 -9.80 18.51 -3.17
N ASN A 177 -9.31 17.46 -3.76
CA ASN A 177 -8.54 16.41 -3.07
C ASN A 177 -7.04 16.74 -3.11
N ALA A 178 -6.23 15.85 -2.58
CA ALA A 178 -4.79 16.02 -2.63
C ALA A 178 -4.27 15.88 -4.08
N GLU A 179 -3.34 16.74 -4.47
CA GLU A 179 -2.63 16.66 -5.73
C GLU A 179 -1.15 16.43 -5.47
N ILE A 180 -0.61 15.35 -6.03
CA ILE A 180 0.79 14.98 -5.91
C ILE A 180 1.33 14.64 -7.30
N LEU A 181 1.79 15.64 -8.02
CA LEU A 181 2.36 15.46 -9.34
C LEU A 181 3.74 14.83 -9.26
N PHE A 182 3.95 13.73 -9.94
CA PHE A 182 5.26 13.10 -10.05
C PHE A 182 6.00 13.63 -11.28
N GLU A 183 7.24 14.08 -11.12
CA GLU A 183 8.06 14.53 -12.24
C GLU A 183 8.34 13.39 -13.23
N ASN A 184 8.57 12.20 -12.70
CA ASN A 184 8.81 11.00 -13.50
C ASN A 184 8.64 9.73 -12.65
N LYS A 185 8.64 8.57 -13.29
CA LYS A 185 8.44 7.28 -12.62
C LYS A 185 9.54 6.91 -11.61
N ALA A 186 10.75 7.48 -11.74
CA ALA A 186 11.87 7.13 -10.88
C ALA A 186 11.75 7.70 -9.46
N VAL A 187 11.07 8.86 -9.29
CA VAL A 187 10.90 9.49 -7.97
C VAL A 187 9.78 8.86 -7.15
N ILE A 188 8.80 8.24 -7.80
CA ILE A 188 7.57 7.71 -7.16
C ILE A 188 7.91 6.77 -5.99
N ALA A 189 8.85 5.87 -6.20
CA ALA A 189 9.25 4.89 -5.18
C ALA A 189 9.73 5.59 -3.89
N GLY A 190 10.65 6.53 -4.02
CA GLY A 190 11.20 7.30 -2.89
C GLY A 190 10.14 8.10 -2.15
N GLU A 191 9.28 8.81 -2.90
CA GLU A 191 8.22 9.63 -2.32
C GLU A 191 7.15 8.79 -1.59
N MET A 192 6.73 7.66 -2.14
CA MET A 192 5.75 6.79 -1.49
C MET A 192 6.32 6.05 -0.27
N ILE A 193 7.60 5.66 -0.30
CA ILE A 193 8.29 5.13 0.90
C ILE A 193 8.45 6.23 1.96
N TYR A 194 8.66 7.48 1.56
CA TYR A 194 8.66 8.61 2.49
C TYR A 194 7.30 8.75 3.19
N VAL A 195 6.17 8.75 2.44
CA VAL A 195 4.81 8.80 3.02
C VAL A 195 4.61 7.68 4.04
N ALA A 196 4.92 6.44 3.69
CA ALA A 196 4.76 5.31 4.60
C ALA A 196 5.65 5.44 5.86
N THR A 197 6.87 6.00 5.73
CA THR A 197 7.77 6.28 6.86
C THR A 197 7.18 7.33 7.80
N LYS A 198 6.57 8.38 7.24
CA LYS A 198 5.91 9.43 8.04
C LYS A 198 4.67 8.92 8.74
N VAL A 199 3.85 8.10 8.07
CA VAL A 199 2.69 7.43 8.68
C VAL A 199 3.12 6.62 9.90
N ASP A 200 4.13 5.77 9.76
CA ASP A 200 4.68 4.97 10.87
C ASP A 200 5.17 5.86 12.03
N ALA A 201 5.89 6.95 11.71
CA ALA A 201 6.39 7.88 12.73
C ALA A 201 5.27 8.58 13.49
N ILE A 202 4.22 9.05 12.80
CA ILE A 202 3.07 9.74 13.43
C ILE A 202 2.29 8.75 14.32
N ILE A 203 2.05 7.52 13.86
CA ILE A 203 1.37 6.49 14.65
C ILE A 203 2.14 6.19 15.95
N LYS A 204 3.47 5.98 15.84
CA LYS A 204 4.33 5.74 17.00
C LYS A 204 4.32 6.90 17.99
N ALA A 205 4.35 8.13 17.50
CA ALA A 205 4.28 9.33 18.35
C ALA A 205 2.96 9.40 19.12
N LYS A 206 1.82 9.10 18.48
CA LYS A 206 0.50 9.05 19.14
C LYS A 206 0.41 7.93 20.18
N THR A 207 1.04 6.78 19.94
CA THR A 207 1.02 5.64 20.88
C THR A 207 1.88 5.89 22.11
N ASN A 208 2.98 6.64 21.96
CA ASN A 208 3.91 6.95 23.05
C ASN A 208 3.48 8.15 23.90
N ASN A 209 2.53 8.97 23.44
CA ASN A 209 1.96 10.12 24.16
C ASN A 209 0.42 10.02 24.12
N PRO A 210 -0.19 9.09 24.91
CA PRO A 210 -1.63 8.89 24.95
C PRO A 210 -2.39 10.06 25.57
#